data_33da7f7fe71449713776b7623c307708
#
_entry.id   33da7f7fe71449713776b7623c307708
#
_cell.length_a   1.000
_cell.length_b   1.000
_cell.length_c   1.000
_cell.angle_alpha   90.00
_cell.angle_beta   90.00
_cell.angle_gamma   90.00
#
_symmetry.space_group_name_H-M   'P 1'
#
loop_
_entity.id
_entity.type
_entity.pdbx_description
1 polymer ?
#
loop_
_entity_poly.entity_id
_entity_poly.type
_entity_poly.pdbx_seq_one_letter_code
_entity_poly.pdbx_strand_id
1 'polypeptide(L)'
;MVVEEKTKDLGGRILVAEDHPSLARSIAEGLREEGFDVDMTLDGVEADKMLATHRYDCVALDIMLPGKDGYTILQEMRQKGNRTPVLCVTAKDSLDDRVTGLNYGADDYLVKPFAWDELLARVRALIRRERGYPQPKLTIGDLEIDNIAKTVRRAGTEIHLTAREFMLLQFLAMRQGQVVSREEIWKHLYGQSDEASSNVVDVYIRYLRNKIDKDHPVKLIHTRRGMGYLLSPLPDAAGEHSDSL
;
A
#
# COMPACT_ATOMS: atom_id res chain seq x y z
N MET A 1 -6.95 -18.76 -27.19
CA MET A 1 -7.19 -19.00 -25.77
C MET A 1 -6.12 -18.21 -25.05
N VAL A 2 -6.40 -16.93 -24.78
CA VAL A 2 -5.47 -16.03 -24.09
C VAL A 2 -5.63 -16.31 -22.60
N VAL A 3 -4.59 -16.86 -21.97
CA VAL A 3 -4.53 -17.04 -20.52
C VAL A 3 -4.43 -15.64 -19.91
N GLU A 4 -5.49 -15.19 -19.25
CA GLU A 4 -5.45 -14.03 -18.38
C GLU A 4 -4.44 -14.32 -17.26
N GLU A 5 -3.23 -13.79 -17.38
CA GLU A 5 -2.35 -13.60 -16.23
C GLU A 5 -3.04 -12.61 -15.29
N LYS A 6 -3.74 -13.16 -14.30
CA LYS A 6 -4.21 -12.40 -13.14
C LYS A 6 -2.99 -11.71 -12.54
N THR A 7 -3.00 -10.40 -12.57
CA THR A 7 -2.02 -9.49 -11.98
C THR A 7 -1.85 -9.80 -10.48
N LYS A 8 -0.85 -10.59 -10.15
CA LYS A 8 -0.57 -11.15 -8.83
C LYS A 8 0.15 -10.18 -7.87
N ASP A 9 0.17 -8.87 -8.16
CA ASP A 9 1.15 -7.96 -7.54
C ASP A 9 0.54 -6.71 -6.85
N LEU A 10 -0.73 -6.74 -6.45
CA LEU A 10 -1.39 -5.61 -5.77
C LEU A 10 -1.77 -5.88 -4.31
N GLY A 11 -1.64 -7.11 -3.84
CA GLY A 11 -2.14 -7.51 -2.52
C GLY A 11 -1.21 -7.20 -1.35
N GLY A 12 0.10 -7.31 -1.50
CA GLY A 12 1.03 -7.34 -0.36
C GLY A 12 1.03 -8.70 0.36
N ARG A 13 2.02 -8.91 1.26
CA ARG A 13 2.18 -10.15 2.01
C ARG A 13 1.66 -9.98 3.44
N ILE A 14 0.78 -10.87 3.88
CA ILE A 14 0.14 -10.83 5.20
C ILE A 14 0.51 -12.07 6.00
N LEU A 15 0.82 -11.89 7.28
CA LEU A 15 0.89 -13.00 8.23
C LEU A 15 -0.43 -13.08 9.01
N VAL A 16 -1.04 -14.26 9.07
CA VAL A 16 -2.17 -14.59 9.92
C VAL A 16 -1.69 -15.52 11.03
N ALA A 17 -1.67 -15.04 12.27
CA ALA A 17 -1.31 -15.81 13.46
C ALA A 17 -2.56 -15.94 14.34
N GLU A 18 -3.15 -17.14 14.38
CA GLU A 18 -4.45 -17.41 14.99
C GLU A 18 -4.48 -18.88 15.44
N ASP A 19 -4.77 -19.14 16.73
CA ASP A 19 -4.71 -20.48 17.31
C ASP A 19 -5.85 -21.40 16.87
N HIS A 20 -6.98 -20.85 16.45
CA HIS A 20 -8.13 -21.61 16.00
C HIS A 20 -8.01 -22.00 14.51
N PRO A 21 -7.77 -23.30 14.17
CA PRO A 21 -7.37 -23.68 12.80
C PRO A 21 -8.40 -23.38 11.72
N SER A 22 -9.70 -23.44 12.04
CA SER A 22 -10.74 -23.14 11.04
C SER A 22 -10.85 -21.64 10.78
N LEU A 23 -10.73 -20.81 11.82
CA LEU A 23 -10.74 -19.35 11.67
C LEU A 23 -9.49 -18.87 10.93
N ALA A 24 -8.31 -19.36 11.31
CA ALA A 24 -7.06 -19.05 10.62
C ALA A 24 -7.13 -19.34 9.12
N ARG A 25 -7.66 -20.52 8.75
CA ARG A 25 -7.88 -20.91 7.34
C ARG A 25 -8.86 -19.98 6.64
N SER A 26 -10.02 -19.72 7.24
CA SER A 26 -11.04 -18.85 6.64
C SER A 26 -10.50 -17.43 6.40
N ILE A 27 -9.74 -16.86 7.35
CA ILE A 27 -9.10 -15.55 7.18
C ILE A 27 -8.06 -15.62 6.04
N ALA A 28 -7.20 -16.64 6.05
CA ALA A 28 -6.14 -16.76 5.05
C ALA A 28 -6.70 -16.97 3.64
N GLU A 29 -7.71 -17.81 3.47
CA GLU A 29 -8.37 -18.08 2.19
C GLU A 29 -9.07 -16.82 1.67
N GLY A 30 -9.87 -16.16 2.50
CA GLY A 30 -10.53 -14.92 2.12
C GLY A 30 -9.54 -13.81 1.71
N LEU A 31 -8.42 -13.65 2.43
CA LEU A 31 -7.40 -12.68 2.04
C LEU A 31 -6.70 -13.08 0.73
N ARG A 32 -6.49 -14.38 0.45
CA ARG A 32 -5.94 -14.84 -0.84
C ARG A 32 -6.89 -14.59 -2.00
N GLU A 33 -8.20 -14.77 -1.79
CA GLU A 33 -9.24 -14.44 -2.80
C GLU A 33 -9.22 -12.95 -3.14
N GLU A 34 -8.89 -12.09 -2.18
CA GLU A 34 -8.71 -10.64 -2.35
C GLU A 34 -7.35 -10.24 -2.96
N GLY A 35 -6.51 -11.24 -3.32
CA GLY A 35 -5.25 -11.04 -4.04
C GLY A 35 -4.02 -10.82 -3.16
N PHE A 36 -4.10 -11.07 -1.85
CA PHE A 36 -2.94 -11.02 -0.94
C PHE A 36 -2.13 -12.33 -0.99
N ASP A 37 -0.82 -12.23 -0.77
CA ASP A 37 0.03 -13.37 -0.43
C ASP A 37 -0.06 -13.61 1.08
N VAL A 38 -0.44 -14.81 1.51
CA VAL A 38 -0.78 -15.05 2.93
C VAL A 38 -0.04 -16.25 3.48
N ASP A 39 0.79 -15.99 4.48
CA ASP A 39 1.33 -17.00 5.37
C ASP A 39 0.42 -17.14 6.60
N MET A 40 0.36 -18.35 7.15
CA MET A 40 -0.49 -18.67 8.29
C MET A 40 0.26 -19.51 9.30
N THR A 41 0.06 -19.22 10.59
CA THR A 41 0.54 -20.06 11.69
C THR A 41 -0.49 -20.14 12.82
N LEU A 42 -0.44 -21.21 13.60
CA LEU A 42 -1.31 -21.45 14.77
C LEU A 42 -0.55 -21.27 16.10
N ASP A 43 0.73 -20.92 16.06
CA ASP A 43 1.63 -20.90 17.21
C ASP A 43 2.42 -19.59 17.26
N GLY A 44 2.51 -19.00 18.47
CA GLY A 44 3.16 -17.71 18.65
C GLY A 44 4.69 -17.75 18.51
N VAL A 45 5.34 -18.89 18.82
CA VAL A 45 6.79 -19.03 18.63
C VAL A 45 7.12 -19.09 17.15
N GLU A 46 6.27 -19.77 16.37
CA GLU A 46 6.42 -19.81 14.91
C GLU A 46 6.14 -18.44 14.29
N ALA A 47 5.10 -17.74 14.78
CA ALA A 47 4.81 -16.37 14.34
C ALA A 47 6.02 -15.44 14.53
N ASP A 48 6.67 -15.48 15.71
CA ASP A 48 7.86 -14.65 15.99
C ASP A 48 9.03 -14.99 15.05
N LYS A 49 9.26 -16.26 14.74
CA LYS A 49 10.28 -16.69 13.76
C LYS A 49 9.98 -16.18 12.36
N MET A 50 8.71 -16.29 11.91
CA MET A 50 8.29 -15.82 10.60
C MET A 50 8.48 -14.31 10.48
N LEU A 51 8.14 -13.55 11.53
CA LEU A 51 8.34 -12.10 11.59
C LEU A 51 9.82 -11.68 11.62
N ALA A 52 10.70 -12.54 12.11
CA ALA A 52 12.14 -12.31 12.09
C ALA A 52 12.79 -12.60 10.73
N THR A 53 12.21 -13.51 9.94
CA THR A 53 12.81 -14.02 8.71
C THR A 53 12.17 -13.48 7.42
N HIS A 54 10.93 -13.02 7.51
CA HIS A 54 10.18 -12.51 6.37
C HIS A 54 9.70 -11.07 6.60
N ARG A 55 9.44 -10.36 5.50
CA ARG A 55 8.79 -9.06 5.54
C ARG A 55 7.31 -9.21 5.20
N TYR A 56 6.47 -8.57 6.00
CA TYR A 56 5.03 -8.52 5.81
C TYR A 56 4.56 -7.07 5.67
N ASP A 57 3.50 -6.86 4.91
CA ASP A 57 2.82 -5.56 4.78
C ASP A 57 1.78 -5.35 5.89
N CYS A 58 1.29 -6.44 6.50
CA CYS A 58 0.38 -6.42 7.64
C CYS A 58 0.44 -7.77 8.38
N VAL A 59 0.13 -7.73 9.68
CA VAL A 59 -0.03 -8.93 10.51
C VAL A 59 -1.42 -8.91 11.13
N ALA A 60 -2.20 -9.97 10.94
CA ALA A 60 -3.39 -10.26 11.73
C ALA A 60 -2.97 -11.19 12.88
N LEU A 61 -3.00 -10.69 14.10
CA LEU A 61 -2.37 -11.33 15.26
C LEU A 61 -3.41 -11.59 16.36
N ASP A 62 -3.66 -12.86 16.68
CA ASP A 62 -4.36 -13.17 17.92
C ASP A 62 -3.44 -12.92 19.13
N ILE A 63 -4.02 -12.41 20.19
CA ILE A 63 -3.34 -12.21 21.45
C ILE A 63 -3.17 -13.54 22.21
N MET A 64 -4.14 -14.45 22.05
CA MET A 64 -4.18 -15.70 22.83
C MET A 64 -3.53 -16.87 22.08
N LEU A 65 -2.30 -16.67 21.57
CA LEU A 65 -1.56 -17.75 20.89
C LEU A 65 -0.87 -18.68 21.89
N PRO A 66 -0.78 -19.98 21.56
CA PRO A 66 0.04 -20.92 22.33
C PRO A 66 1.53 -20.63 22.11
N GLY A 67 2.34 -21.07 23.07
CA GLY A 67 3.79 -20.93 23.05
C GLY A 67 4.30 -19.54 23.38
N LYS A 68 3.85 -18.52 22.67
CA LYS A 68 4.19 -17.10 22.90
C LYS A 68 2.96 -16.23 22.62
N ASP A 69 2.51 -15.47 23.63
CA ASP A 69 1.34 -14.61 23.49
C ASP A 69 1.57 -13.42 22.54
N GLY A 70 0.48 -12.94 21.93
CA GLY A 70 0.55 -11.90 20.92
C GLY A 70 1.06 -10.55 21.43
N TYR A 71 0.83 -10.19 22.71
CA TYR A 71 1.37 -8.95 23.28
C TYR A 71 2.89 -9.00 23.40
N THR A 72 3.44 -10.14 23.82
CA THR A 72 4.89 -10.36 23.88
C THR A 72 5.51 -10.27 22.48
N ILE A 73 4.89 -10.92 21.48
CA ILE A 73 5.34 -10.84 20.09
C ILE A 73 5.36 -9.38 19.61
N LEU A 74 4.26 -8.65 19.82
CA LEU A 74 4.11 -7.26 19.41
C LEU A 74 5.16 -6.35 20.06
N GLN A 75 5.37 -6.48 21.38
CA GLN A 75 6.35 -5.70 22.10
C GLN A 75 7.77 -5.94 21.58
N GLU A 76 8.16 -7.19 21.37
CA GLU A 76 9.47 -7.52 20.82
C GLU A 76 9.66 -7.03 19.38
N MET A 77 8.62 -7.12 18.54
CA MET A 77 8.66 -6.51 17.21
C MET A 77 9.01 -5.03 17.27
N ARG A 78 8.30 -4.28 18.13
CA ARG A 78 8.53 -2.83 18.29
C ARG A 78 9.89 -2.51 18.86
N GLN A 79 10.37 -3.28 19.85
CA GLN A 79 11.73 -3.13 20.41
C GLN A 79 12.83 -3.38 19.37
N LYS A 80 12.62 -4.33 18.45
CA LYS A 80 13.53 -4.62 17.32
C LYS A 80 13.41 -3.60 16.17
N GLY A 81 12.57 -2.57 16.31
CA GLY A 81 12.35 -1.54 15.28
C GLY A 81 11.47 -1.99 14.11
N ASN A 82 10.84 -3.17 14.21
CA ASN A 82 9.89 -3.64 13.21
C ASN A 82 8.58 -2.84 13.32
N ARG A 83 8.25 -2.08 12.29
CA ARG A 83 7.06 -1.21 12.21
C ARG A 83 5.93 -1.81 11.38
N THR A 84 6.04 -3.07 10.97
CA THR A 84 4.95 -3.73 10.23
C THR A 84 3.62 -3.50 10.94
N PRO A 85 2.57 -3.05 10.23
CA PRO A 85 1.26 -2.82 10.81
C PRO A 85 0.68 -4.10 11.40
N VAL A 86 0.12 -4.00 12.61
CA VAL A 86 -0.49 -5.13 13.32
C VAL A 86 -1.95 -4.83 13.62
N LEU A 87 -2.84 -5.69 13.08
CA LEU A 87 -4.23 -5.81 13.50
C LEU A 87 -4.34 -6.90 14.57
N CYS A 88 -4.60 -6.52 15.81
CA CYS A 88 -4.93 -7.49 16.84
C CYS A 88 -6.34 -8.02 16.62
N VAL A 89 -6.48 -9.35 16.49
CA VAL A 89 -7.77 -10.04 16.28
C VAL A 89 -7.99 -10.99 17.45
N THR A 90 -8.89 -10.67 18.39
CA THR A 90 -8.96 -11.42 19.64
C THR A 90 -10.37 -11.44 20.26
N ALA A 91 -10.63 -12.43 21.11
CA ALA A 91 -11.86 -12.50 21.90
C ALA A 91 -11.89 -11.53 23.10
N LYS A 92 -10.77 -10.87 23.41
CA LYS A 92 -10.71 -9.86 24.48
C LYS A 92 -11.39 -8.59 24.03
N ASP A 93 -12.50 -8.24 24.65
CA ASP A 93 -13.39 -7.15 24.26
C ASP A 93 -13.41 -5.99 25.27
N SER A 94 -12.79 -6.16 26.46
CA SER A 94 -12.78 -5.11 27.46
C SER A 94 -12.09 -3.84 26.96
N LEU A 95 -12.52 -2.69 27.48
CA LEU A 95 -11.86 -1.42 27.16
C LEU A 95 -10.37 -1.44 27.56
N ASP A 96 -10.07 -2.06 28.71
CA ASP A 96 -8.71 -2.19 29.23
C ASP A 96 -7.82 -3.06 28.32
N ASP A 97 -8.35 -4.14 27.75
CA ASP A 97 -7.61 -4.99 26.79
C ASP A 97 -7.27 -4.24 25.50
N ARG A 98 -8.21 -3.43 24.98
CA ARG A 98 -7.97 -2.61 23.78
C ARG A 98 -6.93 -1.52 24.04
N VAL A 99 -7.04 -0.81 25.17
CA VAL A 99 -6.06 0.21 25.59
C VAL A 99 -4.68 -0.44 25.78
N THR A 100 -4.65 -1.61 26.39
CA THR A 100 -3.42 -2.39 26.59
C THR A 100 -2.80 -2.77 25.24
N GLY A 101 -3.57 -3.31 24.29
CA GLY A 101 -3.08 -3.68 22.96
C GLY A 101 -2.49 -2.51 22.19
N LEU A 102 -3.16 -1.36 22.22
CA LEU A 102 -2.65 -0.12 21.59
C LEU A 102 -1.37 0.38 22.28
N ASN A 103 -1.28 0.30 23.60
CA ASN A 103 -0.06 0.67 24.36
C ASN A 103 1.12 -0.25 24.06
N TYR A 104 0.90 -1.53 23.73
CA TYR A 104 1.94 -2.45 23.26
C TYR A 104 2.35 -2.20 21.79
N GLY A 105 1.67 -1.29 21.09
CA GLY A 105 2.05 -0.84 19.75
C GLY A 105 1.26 -1.52 18.62
N ALA A 106 0.05 -2.04 18.91
CA ALA A 106 -0.89 -2.43 17.87
C ALA A 106 -1.36 -1.18 17.10
N ASP A 107 -1.59 -1.33 15.79
CA ASP A 107 -2.05 -0.24 14.93
C ASP A 107 -3.57 -0.20 14.81
N ASP A 108 -4.25 -1.35 15.03
CA ASP A 108 -5.71 -1.45 15.12
C ASP A 108 -6.11 -2.73 15.89
N TYR A 109 -7.40 -2.82 16.24
CA TYR A 109 -7.94 -3.87 17.10
C TYR A 109 -9.30 -4.33 16.57
N LEU A 110 -9.50 -5.65 16.45
CA LEU A 110 -10.73 -6.27 15.97
C LEU A 110 -11.18 -7.36 16.95
N VAL A 111 -12.40 -7.19 17.47
CA VAL A 111 -12.97 -8.12 18.47
C VAL A 111 -13.72 -9.25 17.78
N LYS A 112 -13.50 -10.49 18.20
CA LYS A 112 -14.26 -11.67 17.77
C LYS A 112 -15.62 -11.72 18.53
N PRO A 113 -16.74 -12.06 17.85
CA PRO A 113 -16.88 -12.34 16.42
C PRO A 113 -16.92 -11.05 15.58
N PHE A 114 -16.40 -11.09 14.36
CA PHE A 114 -16.35 -9.95 13.45
C PHE A 114 -16.94 -10.31 12.07
N ALA A 115 -17.35 -9.29 11.32
CA ALA A 115 -17.72 -9.44 9.92
C ALA A 115 -16.48 -9.50 9.03
N TRP A 116 -16.53 -10.30 7.96
CA TRP A 116 -15.44 -10.39 6.98
C TRP A 116 -15.06 -9.03 6.40
N ASP A 117 -16.06 -8.27 5.98
CA ASP A 117 -15.84 -6.94 5.40
C ASP A 117 -15.14 -5.97 6.36
N GLU A 118 -15.35 -6.11 7.68
CA GLU A 118 -14.66 -5.30 8.68
C GLU A 118 -13.18 -5.66 8.78
N LEU A 119 -12.84 -6.95 8.85
CA LEU A 119 -11.45 -7.40 8.86
C LEU A 119 -10.72 -6.92 7.61
N LEU A 120 -11.30 -7.15 6.44
CA LEU A 120 -10.72 -6.74 5.15
C LEU A 120 -10.52 -5.23 5.06
N ALA A 121 -11.50 -4.44 5.49
CA ALA A 121 -11.40 -2.97 5.49
C ALA A 121 -10.26 -2.47 6.39
N ARG A 122 -10.08 -3.06 7.58
CA ARG A 122 -9.02 -2.72 8.53
C ARG A 122 -7.64 -3.10 8.00
N VAL A 123 -7.47 -4.32 7.48
CA VAL A 123 -6.22 -4.76 6.85
C VAL A 123 -5.83 -3.83 5.71
N ARG A 124 -6.75 -3.52 4.80
CA ARG A 124 -6.52 -2.58 3.71
C ARG A 124 -6.16 -1.17 4.20
N ALA A 125 -6.79 -0.70 5.29
CA ALA A 125 -6.48 0.59 5.88
C ALA A 125 -5.07 0.64 6.47
N LEU A 126 -4.64 -0.42 7.15
CA LEU A 126 -3.31 -0.53 7.74
C LEU A 126 -2.22 -0.56 6.67
N ILE A 127 -2.33 -1.43 5.67
CA ILE A 127 -1.38 -1.50 4.54
C ILE A 127 -1.30 -0.15 3.81
N ARG A 128 -2.45 0.51 3.62
CA ARG A 128 -2.51 1.82 2.98
C ARG A 128 -1.75 2.89 3.76
N ARG A 129 -1.90 2.92 5.10
CA ARG A 129 -1.20 3.88 5.97
C ARG A 129 0.30 3.66 5.92
N GLU A 130 0.75 2.41 6.01
CA GLU A 130 2.18 2.06 5.98
C GLU A 130 2.83 2.43 4.65
N ARG A 131 2.13 2.20 3.55
CA ARG A 131 2.58 2.61 2.21
C ARG A 131 2.53 4.13 1.97
N GLY A 132 2.16 4.91 3.00
CA GLY A 132 2.01 6.36 2.90
C GLY A 132 0.77 6.81 2.12
N TYR A 133 -0.28 5.97 2.02
CA TYR A 133 -1.53 6.24 1.31
C TYR A 133 -2.72 6.49 2.27
N PRO A 134 -2.69 7.52 3.14
CA PRO A 134 -3.71 7.67 4.18
C PRO A 134 -5.10 7.95 3.63
N GLN A 135 -5.19 8.50 2.42
CA GLN A 135 -6.47 8.87 1.80
C GLN A 135 -6.96 7.81 0.80
N PRO A 136 -8.20 7.32 0.93
CA PRO A 136 -8.80 6.38 -0.04
C PRO A 136 -8.93 7.00 -1.42
N LYS A 137 -9.17 8.31 -1.50
CA LYS A 137 -9.27 9.08 -2.74
C LYS A 137 -8.32 10.26 -2.71
N LEU A 138 -7.62 10.49 -3.81
CA LEU A 138 -6.80 11.66 -4.04
C LEU A 138 -7.43 12.49 -5.16
N THR A 139 -7.47 13.81 -4.97
CA THR A 139 -7.96 14.74 -5.99
C THR A 139 -6.87 15.79 -6.27
N ILE A 140 -6.48 15.94 -7.53
CA ILE A 140 -5.44 16.86 -7.98
C ILE A 140 -5.96 17.62 -9.20
N GLY A 141 -6.45 18.84 -8.96
CA GLY A 141 -7.24 19.56 -9.97
C GLY A 141 -8.52 18.78 -10.26
N ASP A 142 -8.72 18.40 -11.52
CA ASP A 142 -9.82 17.58 -12.02
C ASP A 142 -9.47 16.08 -12.19
N LEU A 143 -8.32 15.66 -11.69
CA LEU A 143 -7.88 14.27 -11.63
C LEU A 143 -8.30 13.65 -10.28
N GLU A 144 -9.08 12.57 -10.34
CA GLU A 144 -9.51 11.78 -9.20
C GLU A 144 -8.86 10.39 -9.27
N ILE A 145 -8.25 9.95 -8.17
CA ILE A 145 -7.61 8.64 -8.04
C ILE A 145 -8.26 7.92 -6.86
N ASP A 146 -8.96 6.82 -7.12
CA ASP A 146 -9.49 5.95 -6.07
C ASP A 146 -8.49 4.84 -5.79
N ASN A 147 -7.85 4.91 -4.62
CA ASN A 147 -6.82 3.97 -4.20
C ASN A 147 -7.38 2.59 -3.79
N ILE A 148 -8.68 2.53 -3.50
CA ILE A 148 -9.37 1.28 -3.14
C ILE A 148 -9.85 0.57 -4.40
N ALA A 149 -10.66 1.27 -5.20
CA ALA A 149 -11.20 0.72 -6.44
C ALA A 149 -10.16 0.60 -7.57
N LYS A 150 -8.95 1.19 -7.39
CA LYS A 150 -7.90 1.26 -8.42
C LYS A 150 -8.36 1.92 -9.72
N THR A 151 -9.27 2.89 -9.60
CA THR A 151 -9.81 3.65 -10.72
C THR A 151 -9.26 5.06 -10.75
N VAL A 152 -9.17 5.62 -11.95
CA VAL A 152 -8.70 6.98 -12.20
C VAL A 152 -9.73 7.68 -13.08
N ARG A 153 -10.08 8.92 -12.74
CA ARG A 153 -10.94 9.77 -13.56
C ARG A 153 -10.28 11.12 -13.79
N ARG A 154 -10.46 11.68 -14.96
CA ARG A 154 -10.05 13.04 -15.30
C ARG A 154 -11.23 13.81 -15.88
N ALA A 155 -11.59 14.94 -15.26
CA ALA A 155 -12.78 15.71 -15.60
C ALA A 155 -14.06 14.83 -15.67
N GLY A 156 -14.20 13.87 -14.71
CA GLY A 156 -15.31 12.93 -14.65
C GLY A 156 -15.23 11.73 -15.59
N THR A 157 -14.32 11.72 -16.57
CA THR A 157 -14.13 10.60 -17.52
C THR A 157 -13.15 9.59 -16.97
N GLU A 158 -13.50 8.31 -17.00
CA GLU A 158 -12.65 7.22 -16.53
C GLU A 158 -11.48 6.98 -17.48
N ILE A 159 -10.29 6.79 -16.88
CA ILE A 159 -9.03 6.53 -17.58
C ILE A 159 -8.54 5.14 -17.23
N HIS A 160 -8.36 4.29 -18.24
CA HIS A 160 -7.80 2.95 -18.03
C HIS A 160 -6.27 2.99 -17.99
N LEU A 161 -5.72 2.68 -16.83
CA LEU A 161 -4.28 2.54 -16.60
C LEU A 161 -3.90 1.07 -16.39
N THR A 162 -2.72 0.70 -16.87
CA THR A 162 -2.10 -0.56 -16.47
C THR A 162 -1.67 -0.48 -14.99
N ALA A 163 -1.41 -1.62 -14.37
CA ALA A 163 -0.97 -1.66 -12.96
C ALA A 163 0.26 -0.77 -12.71
N ARG A 164 1.26 -0.78 -13.59
CA ARG A 164 2.47 0.04 -13.46
C ARG A 164 2.22 1.53 -13.68
N GLU A 165 1.37 1.88 -14.62
CA GLU A 165 0.96 3.28 -14.83
C GLU A 165 0.19 3.80 -13.61
N PHE A 166 -0.70 2.97 -13.03
CA PHE A 166 -1.42 3.32 -11.80
C PHE A 166 -0.46 3.51 -10.62
N MET A 167 0.49 2.60 -10.42
CA MET A 167 1.51 2.72 -9.37
C MET A 167 2.33 4.00 -9.51
N LEU A 168 2.77 4.32 -10.72
CA LEU A 168 3.52 5.55 -10.99
C LEU A 168 2.68 6.79 -10.72
N LEU A 169 1.42 6.82 -11.20
CA LEU A 169 0.52 7.93 -10.95
C LEU A 169 0.27 8.13 -9.46
N GLN A 170 -0.03 7.06 -8.76
CA GLN A 170 -0.24 7.03 -7.32
C GLN A 170 0.98 7.58 -6.57
N PHE A 171 2.20 7.13 -6.94
CA PHE A 171 3.45 7.56 -6.34
C PHE A 171 3.70 9.07 -6.50
N LEU A 172 3.43 9.61 -7.69
CA LEU A 172 3.53 11.05 -7.97
C LEU A 172 2.43 11.84 -7.23
N ALA A 173 1.21 11.32 -7.20
CA ALA A 173 0.06 11.96 -6.58
C ALA A 173 0.23 12.17 -5.07
N MET A 174 0.87 11.23 -4.40
CA MET A 174 1.17 11.34 -2.96
C MET A 174 2.24 12.37 -2.64
N ARG A 175 3.08 12.66 -3.61
CA ARG A 175 4.11 13.68 -3.54
C ARG A 175 3.71 14.92 -4.36
N GLN A 176 2.39 15.18 -4.42
CA GLN A 176 1.88 16.35 -5.12
C GLN A 176 2.66 17.61 -4.77
N GLY A 177 3.11 18.36 -5.77
CA GLY A 177 3.89 19.56 -5.58
C GLY A 177 5.38 19.35 -5.26
N GLN A 178 5.84 18.09 -5.15
CA GLN A 178 7.24 17.76 -4.92
C GLN A 178 7.88 17.17 -6.18
N VAL A 179 9.14 17.49 -6.41
CA VAL A 179 9.92 16.89 -7.49
C VAL A 179 10.38 15.52 -7.05
N VAL A 180 10.06 14.50 -7.87
CA VAL A 180 10.46 13.11 -7.65
C VAL A 180 11.50 12.73 -8.70
N SER A 181 12.65 12.25 -8.25
CA SER A 181 13.74 11.85 -9.14
C SER A 181 13.42 10.56 -9.93
N ARG A 182 14.11 10.35 -11.06
CA ARG A 182 14.00 9.11 -11.83
C ARG A 182 14.39 7.88 -11.02
N GLU A 183 15.39 8.01 -10.17
CA GLU A 183 15.87 6.92 -9.31
C GLU A 183 14.81 6.54 -8.26
N GLU A 184 14.13 7.50 -7.63
CA GLU A 184 13.04 7.23 -6.68
C GLU A 184 11.87 6.56 -7.38
N ILE A 185 11.49 7.01 -8.58
CA ILE A 185 10.43 6.38 -9.39
C ILE A 185 10.82 4.94 -9.74
N TRP A 186 12.06 4.73 -10.20
CA TRP A 186 12.55 3.40 -10.54
C TRP A 186 12.49 2.45 -9.36
N LYS A 187 13.04 2.85 -8.20
CA LYS A 187 13.01 2.06 -6.96
C LYS A 187 11.58 1.71 -6.53
N HIS A 188 10.65 2.63 -6.73
CA HIS A 188 9.24 2.38 -6.40
C HIS A 188 8.59 1.35 -7.34
N LEU A 189 8.90 1.37 -8.62
CA LEU A 189 8.30 0.49 -9.63
C LEU A 189 8.93 -0.90 -9.71
N TYR A 190 10.22 -1.04 -9.36
CA TYR A 190 11.01 -2.26 -9.59
C TYR A 190 11.77 -2.79 -8.37
N GLY A 191 11.76 -2.06 -7.23
CA GLY A 191 12.53 -2.44 -6.05
C GLY A 191 14.03 -2.12 -6.16
N GLN A 192 14.82 -2.70 -5.24
CA GLN A 192 16.27 -2.39 -5.14
C GLN A 192 17.19 -3.27 -6.02
N SER A 193 16.64 -4.25 -6.73
CA SER A 193 17.42 -5.35 -7.30
C SER A 193 17.90 -5.18 -8.74
N ASP A 194 17.44 -4.17 -9.47
CA ASP A 194 17.78 -4.02 -10.89
C ASP A 194 18.55 -2.72 -11.16
N GLU A 195 19.53 -2.80 -12.09
CA GLU A 195 20.22 -1.60 -12.58
C GLU A 195 19.22 -0.61 -13.19
N ALA A 196 19.21 0.61 -12.68
CA ALA A 196 18.28 1.65 -13.08
C ALA A 196 18.49 2.01 -14.57
N SER A 197 17.61 1.52 -15.43
CA SER A 197 17.49 2.02 -16.80
C SER A 197 16.64 3.29 -16.80
N SER A 198 17.30 4.45 -16.75
CA SER A 198 16.63 5.77 -16.65
C SER A 198 15.61 6.02 -17.76
N ASN A 199 15.79 5.41 -18.93
CA ASN A 199 14.90 5.58 -20.09
C ASN A 199 13.52 4.95 -19.90
N VAL A 200 13.38 3.92 -19.06
CA VAL A 200 12.08 3.23 -18.82
C VAL A 200 11.12 4.14 -18.06
N VAL A 201 11.60 4.92 -17.09
CA VAL A 201 10.79 5.88 -16.37
C VAL A 201 10.20 6.93 -17.33
N ASP A 202 11.01 7.45 -18.24
CA ASP A 202 10.58 8.45 -19.22
C ASP A 202 9.50 7.89 -20.17
N VAL A 203 9.56 6.60 -20.49
CA VAL A 203 8.54 5.90 -21.28
C VAL A 203 7.20 5.83 -20.54
N TYR A 204 7.20 5.45 -19.24
CA TYR A 204 5.97 5.41 -18.44
C TYR A 204 5.38 6.80 -18.21
N ILE A 205 6.21 7.81 -17.98
CA ILE A 205 5.76 9.21 -17.90
C ILE A 205 5.08 9.63 -19.20
N ARG A 206 5.65 9.28 -20.36
CA ARG A 206 5.04 9.56 -21.67
C ARG A 206 3.68 8.87 -21.82
N TYR A 207 3.57 7.59 -21.41
CA TYR A 207 2.29 6.87 -21.44
C TYR A 207 1.25 7.52 -20.52
N LEU A 208 1.62 7.88 -19.31
CA LEU A 208 0.73 8.60 -18.40
C LEU A 208 0.28 9.94 -18.99
N ARG A 209 1.18 10.76 -19.53
CA ARG A 209 0.85 12.03 -20.16
C ARG A 209 -0.13 11.86 -21.31
N ASN A 210 0.06 10.83 -22.14
CA ASN A 210 -0.86 10.55 -23.24
C ASN A 210 -2.27 10.22 -22.75
N LYS A 211 -2.43 9.60 -21.59
CA LYS A 211 -3.72 9.22 -21.01
C LYS A 211 -4.35 10.31 -20.16
N ILE A 212 -3.54 11.02 -19.38
CA ILE A 212 -4.02 11.97 -18.38
C ILE A 212 -4.02 13.40 -18.91
N ASP A 213 -2.99 13.79 -19.67
CA ASP A 213 -2.75 15.20 -19.99
C ASP A 213 -3.08 15.57 -21.46
N LYS A 214 -3.05 14.60 -22.39
CA LYS A 214 -3.07 14.90 -23.83
C LYS A 214 -4.25 15.79 -24.24
N ASP A 215 -5.45 15.42 -23.82
CA ASP A 215 -6.69 16.06 -24.25
C ASP A 215 -7.22 17.09 -23.24
N HIS A 216 -6.39 17.48 -22.26
CA HIS A 216 -6.75 18.45 -21.23
C HIS A 216 -5.91 19.73 -21.34
N PRO A 217 -6.53 20.92 -21.15
CA PRO A 217 -5.80 22.20 -21.23
C PRO A 217 -4.79 22.34 -20.11
N VAL A 218 -5.15 21.94 -18.89
CA VAL A 218 -4.24 21.96 -17.74
C VAL A 218 -3.45 20.68 -17.70
N LYS A 219 -2.13 20.77 -17.85
CA LYS A 219 -1.22 19.63 -17.70
C LYS A 219 -0.89 19.43 -16.23
N LEU A 220 -0.88 18.18 -15.78
CA LEU A 220 -0.58 17.85 -14.39
C LEU A 220 0.82 17.29 -14.20
N ILE A 221 1.38 16.60 -15.21
CA ILE A 221 2.69 15.97 -15.10
C ILE A 221 3.75 16.88 -15.73
N HIS A 222 4.58 17.46 -14.90
CA HIS A 222 5.65 18.39 -15.33
C HIS A 222 7.02 17.73 -15.26
N THR A 223 7.94 18.17 -16.15
CA THR A 223 9.35 17.73 -16.11
C THR A 223 10.18 18.86 -15.47
N ARG A 224 11.01 18.50 -14.49
CA ARG A 224 12.09 19.35 -13.97
C ARG A 224 13.40 18.85 -14.58
N ARG A 225 13.95 19.59 -15.53
CA ARG A 225 15.19 19.22 -16.22
C ARG A 225 16.31 18.93 -15.22
N GLY A 226 16.96 17.79 -15.35
CA GLY A 226 18.03 17.32 -14.44
C GLY A 226 17.56 16.84 -13.05
N MET A 227 16.30 17.07 -12.64
CA MET A 227 15.81 16.72 -11.30
C MET A 227 14.79 15.56 -11.30
N GLY A 228 13.87 15.51 -12.27
CA GLY A 228 12.84 14.49 -12.29
C GLY A 228 11.47 14.98 -12.76
N TYR A 229 10.42 14.53 -12.09
CA TYR A 229 9.02 14.79 -12.44
C TYR A 229 8.22 15.30 -11.26
N LEU A 230 7.19 16.07 -11.55
CA LEU A 230 6.31 16.70 -10.57
C LEU A 230 4.86 16.52 -11.05
N LEU A 231 3.96 16.19 -10.13
CA LEU A 231 2.52 16.19 -10.37
C LEU A 231 1.90 17.39 -9.65
N SER A 232 1.33 18.35 -10.41
CA SER A 232 0.73 19.57 -9.87
C SER A 232 -0.29 20.15 -10.85
N PRO A 233 -1.43 20.71 -10.38
CA PRO A 233 -2.38 21.43 -11.22
C PRO A 233 -1.89 22.84 -11.61
N LEU A 234 -0.88 23.34 -10.92
CA LEU A 234 -0.30 24.64 -11.20
C LEU A 234 1.03 24.46 -11.93
N PRO A 235 1.27 25.14 -13.08
CA PRO A 235 2.60 25.30 -13.59
C PRO A 235 3.41 26.11 -12.55
N ASP A 236 4.62 25.63 -12.22
CA ASP A 236 5.49 26.36 -11.29
C ASP A 236 5.81 27.75 -11.82
N ALA A 237 5.72 28.73 -10.93
CA ALA A 237 6.15 30.13 -11.18
C ALA A 237 7.67 30.29 -11.45
N ALA A 238 8.45 29.21 -11.48
CA ALA A 238 9.91 29.21 -11.62
C ALA A 238 10.42 28.64 -12.96
N GLY A 239 9.61 28.58 -14.01
CA GLY A 239 9.99 27.92 -15.29
C GLY A 239 9.64 28.68 -16.56
N GLU A 240 9.16 29.93 -16.50
CA GLU A 240 9.05 30.77 -17.68
C GLU A 240 10.37 31.51 -17.92
N HIS A 241 11.35 30.86 -18.53
CA HIS A 241 12.34 31.53 -19.35
C HIS A 241 12.28 30.93 -20.75
N SER A 242 11.50 31.60 -21.56
CA SER A 242 11.68 31.96 -22.98
C SER A 242 12.52 31.00 -23.82
N ASP A 243 11.84 30.22 -24.67
CA ASP A 243 12.32 29.97 -26.04
C ASP A 243 11.64 31.01 -26.96
N SER A 244 12.25 32.19 -27.06
CA SER A 244 12.14 33.12 -28.19
C SER A 244 13.56 33.40 -28.63
N LEU A 245 14.03 32.68 -29.65
CA LEU A 245 14.87 33.13 -30.76
C LEU A 245 15.28 31.91 -31.58
#